data_ea20c7b32f49cd70f3c0d0a9efa87250
#
_entry.id   ea20c7b32f49cd70f3c0d0a9efa87250
#
_cell.length_a   1.000
_cell.length_b   1.000
_cell.length_c   1.000
_cell.angle_alpha   90.00
_cell.angle_beta   90.00
_cell.angle_gamma   90.00
#
_symmetry.space_group_name_H-M   'P 1'
#
loop_
_entity.id
_entity.type
_entity.pdbx_description
1 polymer ?
#
loop_
_entity_poly.entity_id
_entity_poly.type
_entity_poly.pdbx_seq_one_letter_code
_entity_poly.pdbx_strand_id
1 'polypeptide(L)'
;STTLLASKSHIANVTGTDISFTATGSEYKITSTTTSLAGFAVRDLITVTGTSNNNSTFTVKTVSSANELIVEEIVTTETAGSSFTLDHTGFVSDKAKGDGYYSQPDGVHTVSYQVNSTMTGSIKMQGSLATTPTEDDYFDITGTTFTADQSTLISTANFTGNFVWVRAKATSVTAGTISSVLINS
;
A
#
# COMPACT_ATOMS: atom_id res chain seq x y z
N SER A 1 16.06 -5.60 14.67
CA SER A 1 14.79 -5.51 13.95
C SER A 1 14.65 -4.15 13.28
N THR A 2 13.98 -4.13 12.16
CA THR A 2 13.67 -2.91 11.39
C THR A 2 12.16 -2.72 11.39
N THR A 3 11.70 -1.48 11.58
CA THR A 3 10.29 -1.12 11.42
C THR A 3 10.02 -0.88 9.94
N LEU A 4 9.21 -1.75 9.33
CA LEU A 4 8.76 -1.60 7.95
C LEU A 4 7.58 -0.62 7.86
N LEU A 5 6.66 -0.70 8.79
CA LEU A 5 5.49 0.14 8.88
C LEU A 5 5.27 0.58 10.31
N ALA A 6 5.22 1.88 10.53
CA ALA A 6 4.73 2.47 11.76
C ALA A 6 3.19 2.45 11.80
N SER A 7 2.58 3.06 12.81
CA SER A 7 1.12 3.09 12.93
C SER A 7 0.45 3.71 11.71
N LYS A 8 -0.51 2.96 11.13
CA LYS A 8 -1.34 3.37 9.99
C LYS A 8 -2.80 2.98 10.23
N SER A 9 -3.69 3.95 10.09
CA SER A 9 -5.13 3.74 10.25
C SER A 9 -5.86 3.83 8.92
N HIS A 10 -6.91 3.01 8.79
CA HIS A 10 -7.88 3.18 7.71
C HIS A 10 -8.53 4.56 7.79
N ILE A 11 -8.79 5.17 6.66
CA ILE A 11 -9.56 6.41 6.54
C ILE A 11 -10.85 6.17 5.76
N ALA A 12 -11.86 7.00 6.01
CA ALA A 12 -13.11 6.92 5.27
C ALA A 12 -12.88 7.16 3.77
N ASN A 13 -13.71 6.52 2.94
CA ASN A 13 -13.72 6.75 1.51
C ASN A 13 -14.04 8.21 1.16
N VAL A 14 -13.55 8.64 0.02
CA VAL A 14 -13.79 9.97 -0.52
C VAL A 14 -14.62 9.82 -1.79
N THR A 15 -15.72 10.56 -1.90
CA THR A 15 -16.58 10.56 -3.09
C THR A 15 -16.76 12.00 -3.57
N GLY A 16 -16.65 12.22 -4.86
CA GLY A 16 -16.81 13.53 -5.45
C GLY A 16 -17.14 13.46 -6.93
N THR A 17 -17.85 14.49 -7.41
CA THR A 17 -18.15 14.69 -8.83
C THR A 17 -17.13 15.58 -9.53
N ASP A 18 -16.21 16.14 -8.76
CA ASP A 18 -15.15 17.06 -9.20
C ASP A 18 -13.77 16.37 -9.30
N ILE A 19 -13.73 15.05 -9.09
CA ILE A 19 -12.50 14.25 -9.20
C ILE A 19 -12.22 13.96 -10.68
N SER A 20 -10.96 14.09 -11.07
CA SER A 20 -10.46 13.81 -12.42
C SER A 20 -9.13 13.07 -12.38
N PHE A 21 -8.80 12.43 -13.50
CA PHE A 21 -7.56 11.70 -13.71
C PHE A 21 -6.79 12.34 -14.86
N THR A 22 -5.48 12.50 -14.69
CA THR A 22 -4.63 13.10 -15.72
C THR A 22 -3.34 12.31 -15.87
N ALA A 23 -3.05 11.90 -17.10
CA ALA A 23 -1.75 11.35 -17.49
C ALA A 23 -0.96 12.43 -18.25
N THR A 24 0.21 12.81 -17.73
CA THR A 24 1.09 13.80 -18.33
C THR A 24 2.51 13.23 -18.39
N GLY A 25 2.91 12.72 -19.56
CA GLY A 25 4.20 12.05 -19.70
C GLY A 25 4.28 10.80 -18.83
N SER A 26 5.17 10.81 -17.85
CA SER A 26 5.33 9.72 -16.87
C SER A 26 4.70 10.03 -15.51
N GLU A 27 3.89 11.06 -15.41
CA GLU A 27 3.24 11.46 -14.17
C GLU A 27 1.73 11.20 -14.26
N TYR A 28 1.20 10.48 -13.26
CA TYR A 28 -0.19 10.05 -13.18
C TYR A 28 -0.84 10.68 -11.97
N LYS A 29 -1.94 11.43 -12.18
CA LYS A 29 -2.56 12.27 -11.16
C LYS A 29 -4.02 11.93 -10.92
N ILE A 30 -4.43 12.01 -9.65
CA ILE A 30 -5.82 12.11 -9.21
C ILE A 30 -5.98 13.52 -8.64
N THR A 31 -6.88 14.30 -9.20
CA THR A 31 -7.09 15.71 -8.81
C THR A 31 -8.55 15.98 -8.52
N SER A 32 -8.82 17.02 -7.72
CA SER A 32 -10.16 17.52 -7.45
C SER A 32 -10.14 19.05 -7.40
N THR A 33 -11.29 19.69 -7.47
CA THR A 33 -11.39 21.15 -7.32
C THR A 33 -11.79 21.56 -5.91
N THR A 34 -12.68 20.80 -5.27
CA THR A 34 -13.23 21.10 -3.94
C THR A 34 -13.17 19.91 -2.98
N THR A 35 -13.25 18.68 -3.50
CA THR A 35 -13.18 17.47 -2.70
C THR A 35 -11.77 17.30 -2.11
N SER A 36 -11.67 17.23 -0.78
CA SER A 36 -10.38 17.09 -0.13
C SER A 36 -9.82 15.67 -0.27
N LEU A 37 -8.59 15.57 -0.75
CA LEU A 37 -7.78 14.35 -0.82
C LEU A 37 -6.70 14.29 0.29
N ALA A 38 -6.69 15.27 1.20
CA ALA A 38 -5.65 15.42 2.23
C ALA A 38 -5.62 14.31 3.29
N GLY A 39 -6.64 13.45 3.34
CA GLY A 39 -6.66 12.28 4.22
C GLY A 39 -5.73 11.16 3.77
N PHE A 40 -5.43 11.09 2.48
CA PHE A 40 -4.50 10.09 1.93
C PHE A 40 -3.04 10.46 2.22
N ALA A 41 -2.22 9.44 2.38
CA ALA A 41 -0.79 9.59 2.62
C ALA A 41 0.02 8.79 1.59
N VAL A 42 1.29 9.11 1.47
CA VAL A 42 2.23 8.34 0.61
C VAL A 42 2.19 6.86 1.01
N ARG A 43 2.15 5.98 0.01
CA ARG A 43 2.03 4.52 0.11
C ARG A 43 0.67 3.98 0.54
N ASP A 44 -0.35 4.82 0.62
CA ASP A 44 -1.72 4.34 0.73
C ASP A 44 -2.17 3.68 -0.57
N LEU A 45 -2.98 2.63 -0.46
CA LEU A 45 -3.67 2.01 -1.59
C LEU A 45 -5.08 2.59 -1.69
N ILE A 46 -5.40 3.08 -2.87
CA ILE A 46 -6.71 3.65 -3.20
C ILE A 46 -7.36 2.80 -4.27
N THR A 47 -8.50 2.21 -3.95
CA THR A 47 -9.34 1.52 -4.95
C THR A 47 -10.38 2.50 -5.47
N VAL A 48 -10.35 2.75 -6.77
CA VAL A 48 -11.23 3.70 -7.45
C VAL A 48 -12.39 2.95 -8.08
N THR A 49 -13.60 3.50 -7.93
CA THR A 49 -14.82 3.00 -8.55
C THR A 49 -15.66 4.15 -9.09
N GLY A 50 -16.58 3.82 -10.03
CA GLY A 50 -17.48 4.79 -10.64
C GLY A 50 -16.92 5.49 -11.89
N THR A 51 -15.66 5.23 -12.25
CA THR A 51 -15.03 5.80 -13.44
C THR A 51 -15.30 4.94 -14.68
N SER A 52 -15.04 5.49 -15.86
CA SER A 52 -15.12 4.73 -17.12
C SER A 52 -13.85 3.92 -17.40
N ASN A 53 -12.67 4.46 -17.00
CA ASN A 53 -11.38 3.92 -17.42
C ASN A 53 -10.40 3.67 -16.27
N ASN A 54 -10.70 4.13 -15.04
CA ASN A 54 -9.76 4.09 -13.92
C ASN A 54 -10.28 3.28 -12.72
N ASN A 55 -11.18 2.31 -12.94
CA ASN A 55 -11.65 1.41 -11.89
C ASN A 55 -10.54 0.39 -11.54
N SER A 56 -9.61 0.78 -10.69
CA SER A 56 -8.44 0.00 -10.31
C SER A 56 -7.93 0.43 -8.94
N THR A 57 -6.88 -0.23 -8.46
CA THR A 57 -6.16 0.16 -7.24
C THR A 57 -4.87 0.89 -7.59
N PHE A 58 -4.69 2.04 -6.97
CA PHE A 58 -3.53 2.93 -7.16
C PHE A 58 -2.75 3.08 -5.85
N THR A 59 -1.43 3.18 -5.98
CA THR A 59 -0.52 3.44 -4.85
C THR A 59 -0.16 4.93 -4.86
N VAL A 60 -0.40 5.61 -3.76
CA VAL A 60 -0.04 7.04 -3.62
C VAL A 60 1.48 7.18 -3.58
N LYS A 61 2.03 7.85 -4.57
CA LYS A 61 3.45 8.19 -4.68
C LYS A 61 3.77 9.49 -3.97
N THR A 62 2.93 10.51 -4.17
CA THR A 62 3.12 11.84 -3.60
C THR A 62 1.76 12.48 -3.32
N VAL A 63 1.66 13.15 -2.18
CA VAL A 63 0.55 14.06 -1.88
C VAL A 63 1.04 15.47 -2.20
N SER A 64 0.69 15.97 -3.38
CA SER A 64 1.17 17.28 -3.87
C SER A 64 0.45 18.45 -3.20
N SER A 65 -0.84 18.25 -2.91
CA SER A 65 -1.68 19.23 -2.22
C SER A 65 -2.91 18.55 -1.59
N ALA A 66 -3.75 19.30 -0.93
CA ALA A 66 -5.04 18.80 -0.43
C ALA A 66 -6.00 18.32 -1.54
N ASN A 67 -5.69 18.63 -2.80
CA ASN A 67 -6.54 18.34 -3.95
C ASN A 67 -5.80 17.63 -5.08
N GLU A 68 -4.56 17.17 -4.85
CA GLU A 68 -3.77 16.48 -5.88
C GLU A 68 -2.92 15.36 -5.27
N LEU A 69 -3.11 14.17 -5.80
CA LEU A 69 -2.28 12.99 -5.54
C LEU A 69 -1.57 12.59 -6.84
N ILE A 70 -0.29 12.22 -6.71
CA ILE A 70 0.45 11.51 -7.76
C ILE A 70 0.45 10.04 -7.36
N VAL A 71 0.18 9.14 -8.33
CA VAL A 71 0.13 7.69 -8.12
C VAL A 71 1.19 6.97 -8.96
N GLU A 72 1.53 5.74 -8.57
CA GLU A 72 2.56 4.95 -9.25
C GLU A 72 2.03 4.32 -10.56
N GLU A 73 0.79 3.86 -10.55
CA GLU A 73 0.17 3.13 -11.65
C GLU A 73 -0.35 4.10 -12.72
N ILE A 74 -0.41 3.60 -13.96
CA ILE A 74 -0.90 4.37 -15.10
C ILE A 74 -2.38 4.70 -14.93
N VAL A 75 -2.73 5.96 -15.11
CA VAL A 75 -4.12 6.40 -15.23
C VAL A 75 -4.44 6.73 -16.70
N THR A 76 -5.69 6.56 -17.08
CA THR A 76 -6.23 7.13 -18.32
C THR A 76 -6.83 8.50 -18.02
N THR A 77 -6.52 9.50 -18.82
CA THR A 77 -7.10 10.84 -18.63
C THR A 77 -8.63 10.77 -18.70
N GLU A 78 -9.28 11.23 -17.62
CA GLU A 78 -10.73 11.21 -17.47
C GLU A 78 -11.17 12.47 -16.73
N THR A 79 -12.11 13.20 -17.34
CA THR A 79 -12.62 14.48 -16.78
C THR A 79 -13.63 14.24 -15.68
N ALA A 80 -13.72 15.18 -14.75
CA ALA A 80 -14.75 15.23 -13.71
C ALA A 80 -16.17 15.35 -14.32
N GLY A 81 -17.18 15.06 -13.51
CA GLY A 81 -18.59 15.16 -13.91
C GLY A 81 -19.44 13.98 -13.48
N SER A 82 -18.83 12.82 -13.25
CA SER A 82 -19.48 11.66 -12.63
C SER A 82 -19.04 11.50 -11.18
N SER A 83 -19.83 10.80 -10.38
CA SER A 83 -19.47 10.51 -8.99
C SER A 83 -18.43 9.38 -8.94
N PHE A 84 -17.19 9.71 -8.62
CA PHE A 84 -16.12 8.76 -8.41
C PHE A 84 -15.91 8.52 -6.91
N THR A 85 -15.64 7.28 -6.53
CA THR A 85 -15.32 6.90 -5.16
C THR A 85 -13.87 6.43 -5.08
N LEU A 86 -13.14 6.99 -4.11
CA LEU A 86 -11.78 6.62 -3.74
C LEU A 86 -11.82 5.92 -2.39
N ASP A 87 -11.73 4.59 -2.39
CA ASP A 87 -11.70 3.78 -1.19
C ASP A 87 -10.26 3.57 -0.72
N HIS A 88 -10.01 3.85 0.55
CA HIS A 88 -8.74 3.54 1.18
C HIS A 88 -8.70 2.06 1.55
N THR A 89 -8.02 1.24 0.75
CA THR A 89 -8.10 -0.22 0.85
C THR A 89 -6.83 -0.88 1.36
N GLY A 90 -5.80 -0.13 1.68
CA GLY A 90 -4.59 -0.70 2.24
C GLY A 90 -3.40 0.23 2.28
N PHE A 91 -2.25 -0.39 2.52
CA PHE A 91 -0.97 0.30 2.69
C PHE A 91 0.16 -0.53 2.12
N VAL A 92 1.20 0.13 1.64
CA VAL A 92 2.50 -0.48 1.34
C VAL A 92 3.53 0.11 2.30
N SER A 93 4.34 -0.74 2.93
CA SER A 93 5.40 -0.27 3.83
C SER A 93 6.59 0.31 3.05
N ASP A 94 7.51 0.94 3.77
CA ASP A 94 8.85 1.12 3.27
C ASP A 94 9.48 -0.24 2.98
N LYS A 95 10.42 -0.26 2.03
CA LYS A 95 11.21 -1.45 1.74
C LYS A 95 12.43 -1.51 2.65
N ALA A 96 12.78 -2.71 3.10
CA ALA A 96 14.02 -3.01 3.77
C ALA A 96 14.91 -3.89 2.88
N LYS A 97 16.22 -3.81 3.10
CA LYS A 97 17.18 -4.70 2.45
C LYS A 97 17.01 -6.11 3.01
N GLY A 98 16.85 -7.07 2.12
CA GLY A 98 16.89 -8.47 2.46
C GLY A 98 18.32 -9.05 2.36
N ASP A 99 18.47 -10.33 2.69
CA ASP A 99 19.79 -11.00 2.71
C ASP A 99 20.44 -11.05 1.33
N GLY A 100 19.63 -11.11 0.25
CA GLY A 100 20.14 -11.05 -1.12
C GLY A 100 20.82 -9.72 -1.48
N TYR A 101 20.49 -8.63 -0.80
CA TYR A 101 21.18 -7.36 -0.96
C TYR A 101 22.63 -7.43 -0.48
N TYR A 102 22.88 -8.19 0.58
CA TYR A 102 24.20 -8.36 1.19
C TYR A 102 24.93 -9.62 0.73
N SER A 103 24.35 -10.37 -0.21
CA SER A 103 24.86 -11.67 -0.67
C SER A 103 25.03 -12.69 0.49
N GLN A 104 24.16 -12.64 1.48
CA GLN A 104 24.16 -13.57 2.61
C GLN A 104 23.39 -14.84 2.24
N PRO A 105 23.86 -16.04 2.67
CA PRO A 105 23.31 -17.31 2.19
C PRO A 105 22.15 -17.87 3.00
N ASP A 106 21.94 -17.43 4.24
CA ASP A 106 20.94 -18.02 5.14
C ASP A 106 19.51 -17.57 4.84
N GLY A 107 19.30 -16.32 4.40
CA GLY A 107 18.02 -15.85 3.88
C GLY A 107 16.84 -16.01 4.84
N VAL A 108 17.09 -16.06 6.15
CA VAL A 108 16.04 -16.28 7.17
C VAL A 108 15.52 -14.95 7.68
N HIS A 109 14.22 -14.78 7.58
CA HIS A 109 13.51 -13.57 8.01
C HIS A 109 12.39 -13.91 8.98
N THR A 110 12.19 -13.07 9.97
CA THR A 110 11.04 -13.13 10.88
C THR A 110 10.29 -11.82 10.81
N VAL A 111 9.00 -11.87 10.52
CA VAL A 111 8.11 -10.70 10.55
C VAL A 111 7.14 -10.78 11.70
N SER A 112 6.82 -9.63 12.31
CA SER A 112 5.76 -9.49 13.31
C SER A 112 4.78 -8.42 12.83
N TYR A 113 3.50 -8.77 12.80
CA TYR A 113 2.39 -7.88 12.52
C TYR A 113 1.67 -7.57 13.81
N GLN A 114 1.46 -6.29 14.10
CA GLN A 114 0.67 -5.85 15.25
C GLN A 114 -0.46 -4.94 14.76
N VAL A 115 -1.68 -5.28 15.18
CA VAL A 115 -2.91 -4.59 14.79
C VAL A 115 -3.79 -4.30 15.99
N ASN A 116 -4.75 -3.38 15.86
CA ASN A 116 -5.78 -3.18 16.87
C ASN A 116 -6.97 -4.12 16.67
N SER A 117 -7.87 -4.18 17.67
CA SER A 117 -9.04 -5.07 17.67
C SER A 117 -10.14 -4.70 16.69
N THR A 118 -10.01 -3.60 15.96
CA THR A 118 -10.97 -3.19 14.92
C THR A 118 -10.43 -3.38 13.50
N MET A 119 -9.18 -3.84 13.38
CA MET A 119 -8.55 -4.06 12.07
C MET A 119 -9.29 -5.14 11.30
N THR A 120 -9.57 -4.82 10.04
CA THR A 120 -10.05 -5.77 9.02
C THR A 120 -9.12 -5.69 7.82
N GLY A 121 -8.94 -6.81 7.14
CA GLY A 121 -8.04 -6.92 5.99
C GLY A 121 -6.93 -7.92 6.22
N SER A 122 -5.97 -7.94 5.32
CA SER A 122 -4.84 -8.88 5.36
C SER A 122 -3.53 -8.15 5.17
N ILE A 123 -2.49 -8.60 5.87
CA ILE A 123 -1.12 -8.12 5.74
C ILE A 123 -0.25 -9.27 5.29
N LYS A 124 0.64 -9.04 4.36
CA LYS A 124 1.61 -10.04 3.87
C LYS A 124 2.96 -9.40 3.56
N MET A 125 3.98 -10.23 3.50
CA MET A 125 5.28 -9.81 3.02
C MET A 125 5.36 -9.96 1.51
N GLN A 126 6.07 -9.03 0.88
CA GLN A 126 6.45 -9.07 -0.53
C GLN A 126 7.97 -9.00 -0.63
N GLY A 127 8.52 -9.72 -1.59
CA GLY A 127 9.93 -9.68 -1.95
C GLY A 127 10.15 -9.12 -3.35
N SER A 128 11.37 -8.64 -3.59
CA SER A 128 11.85 -8.29 -4.93
C SER A 128 13.31 -8.69 -5.09
N LEU A 129 13.68 -9.12 -6.29
CA LEU A 129 15.05 -9.42 -6.69
C LEU A 129 15.69 -8.29 -7.50
N ALA A 130 14.91 -7.27 -7.85
CA ALA A 130 15.41 -6.12 -8.60
C ALA A 130 16.28 -5.23 -7.71
N THR A 131 17.37 -4.69 -8.25
CA THR A 131 18.25 -3.73 -7.54
C THR A 131 17.52 -2.42 -7.24
N THR A 132 16.69 -1.96 -8.18
CA THR A 132 15.86 -0.77 -8.06
C THR A 132 14.41 -1.14 -8.43
N PRO A 133 13.64 -1.70 -7.48
CA PRO A 133 12.33 -2.22 -7.77
C PRO A 133 11.29 -1.11 -8.03
N THR A 134 10.45 -1.36 -9.01
CA THR A 134 9.17 -0.68 -9.24
C THR A 134 8.03 -1.47 -8.57
N GLU A 135 6.79 -1.00 -8.64
CA GLU A 135 5.66 -1.73 -8.07
C GLU A 135 5.46 -3.11 -8.70
N ASP A 136 5.77 -3.27 -9.99
CA ASP A 136 5.62 -4.53 -10.73
C ASP A 136 6.71 -5.58 -10.41
N ASP A 137 7.78 -5.19 -9.72
CA ASP A 137 8.89 -6.08 -9.36
C ASP A 137 8.67 -6.83 -8.05
N TYR A 138 7.56 -6.56 -7.35
CA TYR A 138 7.26 -7.20 -6.08
C TYR A 138 6.30 -8.38 -6.25
N PHE A 139 6.63 -9.47 -5.60
CA PHE A 139 5.81 -10.68 -5.53
C PHE A 139 5.51 -11.06 -4.07
N ASP A 140 4.38 -11.72 -3.87
CA ASP A 140 3.95 -12.16 -2.55
C ASP A 140 4.81 -13.32 -2.04
N ILE A 141 5.24 -13.25 -0.79
CA ILE A 141 5.99 -14.33 -0.12
C ILE A 141 4.98 -15.27 0.55
N THR A 142 4.96 -16.52 0.08
CA THR A 142 4.05 -17.55 0.59
C THR A 142 4.25 -17.80 2.09
N GLY A 143 3.16 -18.03 2.83
CA GLY A 143 3.20 -18.33 4.25
C GLY A 143 3.35 -17.11 5.17
N THR A 144 3.34 -15.90 4.62
CA THR A 144 3.48 -14.67 5.42
C THR A 144 2.17 -13.91 5.60
N THR A 145 1.06 -14.41 5.09
CA THR A 145 -0.23 -13.70 5.19
C THR A 145 -0.82 -13.81 6.59
N PHE A 146 -1.11 -12.68 7.18
CA PHE A 146 -1.93 -12.53 8.38
C PHE A 146 -3.26 -11.88 7.99
N THR A 147 -4.37 -12.57 8.23
CA THR A 147 -5.72 -12.01 8.07
C THR A 147 -6.24 -11.61 9.43
N ALA A 148 -6.57 -10.35 9.59
CA ALA A 148 -7.05 -9.80 10.85
C ALA A 148 -8.44 -10.38 11.20
N ASP A 149 -8.57 -10.89 12.40
CA ASP A 149 -9.79 -11.56 12.93
C ASP A 149 -10.37 -10.83 14.14
N GLN A 150 -9.86 -9.63 14.46
CA GLN A 150 -10.25 -8.77 15.58
C GLN A 150 -9.93 -9.36 16.98
N SER A 151 -9.40 -10.57 17.05
CA SER A 151 -9.02 -11.24 18.30
C SER A 151 -7.51 -11.42 18.42
N THR A 152 -6.84 -11.78 17.32
CA THR A 152 -5.40 -11.93 17.26
C THR A 152 -4.76 -10.58 16.96
N LEU A 153 -4.17 -9.94 17.97
CA LEU A 153 -3.60 -8.61 17.84
C LEU A 153 -2.13 -8.60 17.42
N ILE A 154 -1.45 -9.74 17.57
CA ILE A 154 -0.06 -9.94 17.16
C ILE A 154 0.06 -11.27 16.45
N SER A 155 0.67 -11.27 15.29
CA SER A 155 1.01 -12.48 14.53
C SER A 155 2.43 -12.42 14.04
N THR A 156 3.09 -13.58 13.94
CA THR A 156 4.46 -13.70 13.44
C THR A 156 4.54 -14.73 12.32
N ALA A 157 5.44 -14.52 11.38
CA ALA A 157 5.77 -15.50 10.36
C ALA A 157 7.27 -15.53 10.13
N ASN A 158 7.80 -16.75 9.89
CA ASN A 158 9.17 -16.96 9.42
C ASN A 158 9.10 -17.30 7.94
N PHE A 159 10.03 -16.76 7.18
CA PHE A 159 10.16 -17.07 5.76
C PHE A 159 11.62 -17.06 5.34
N THR A 160 11.93 -17.75 4.26
CA THR A 160 13.29 -17.85 3.73
C THR A 160 13.35 -17.42 2.28
N GLY A 161 14.44 -16.81 1.89
CA GLY A 161 14.73 -16.42 0.51
C GLY A 161 15.74 -15.27 0.45
N ASN A 162 16.62 -15.31 -0.55
CA ASN A 162 17.64 -14.29 -0.76
C ASN A 162 17.04 -13.10 -1.54
N PHE A 163 16.08 -12.41 -0.93
CA PHE A 163 15.46 -11.23 -1.50
C PHE A 163 16.42 -10.03 -1.44
N VAL A 164 16.48 -9.24 -2.51
CA VAL A 164 17.22 -7.96 -2.49
C VAL A 164 16.47 -6.96 -1.62
N TRP A 165 15.13 -6.91 -1.78
CA TRP A 165 14.26 -6.07 -0.98
C TRP A 165 13.06 -6.85 -0.47
N VAL A 166 12.61 -6.48 0.72
CA VAL A 166 11.38 -6.98 1.33
C VAL A 166 10.53 -5.79 1.80
N ARG A 167 9.20 -5.94 1.74
CA ARG A 167 8.25 -4.96 2.25
C ARG A 167 6.98 -5.66 2.74
N ALA A 168 6.17 -4.97 3.52
CA ALA A 168 4.82 -5.41 3.87
C ALA A 168 3.78 -4.72 2.99
N LYS A 169 2.71 -5.44 2.65
CA LYS A 169 1.54 -4.91 1.94
C LYS A 169 0.27 -5.33 2.65
N ALA A 170 -0.55 -4.36 3.04
CA ALA A 170 -1.88 -4.58 3.57
C ALA A 170 -2.92 -4.33 2.48
N THR A 171 -3.90 -5.23 2.36
CA THR A 171 -4.96 -5.18 1.34
C THR A 171 -6.31 -5.47 1.95
N SER A 172 -7.39 -5.09 1.26
CA SER A 172 -8.77 -5.29 1.73
C SER A 172 -9.03 -4.69 3.11
N VAL A 173 -8.32 -3.61 3.43
CA VAL A 173 -8.48 -2.90 4.70
C VAL A 173 -9.75 -2.07 4.61
N THR A 174 -10.67 -2.28 5.53
CA THR A 174 -11.95 -1.56 5.60
C THR A 174 -12.18 -0.89 6.95
N ALA A 175 -11.36 -1.20 7.93
CA ALA A 175 -11.41 -0.59 9.27
C ALA A 175 -10.11 -0.84 10.03
N GLY A 176 -9.91 -0.07 11.09
CA GLY A 176 -8.89 -0.31 12.11
C GLY A 176 -7.52 0.25 11.80
N THR A 177 -6.55 -0.21 12.58
CA THR A 177 -5.18 0.30 12.59
C THR A 177 -4.19 -0.84 12.58
N ILE A 178 -3.20 -0.77 11.70
CA ILE A 178 -1.96 -1.52 11.82
C ILE A 178 -1.07 -0.73 12.77
N SER A 179 -0.74 -1.29 13.92
CA SER A 179 0.07 -0.62 14.93
C SER A 179 1.55 -0.61 14.55
N SER A 180 2.04 -1.72 14.03
CA SER A 180 3.40 -1.83 13.49
C SER A 180 3.59 -3.09 12.64
N VAL A 181 4.55 -3.04 11.73
CA VAL A 181 5.14 -4.23 11.10
C VAL A 181 6.64 -4.16 11.30
N LEU A 182 7.18 -5.18 11.97
CA LEU A 182 8.61 -5.29 12.28
C LEU A 182 9.19 -6.49 11.54
N ILE A 183 10.43 -6.35 11.08
CA ILE A 183 11.18 -7.45 10.47
C ILE A 183 12.55 -7.60 11.15
N ASN A 184 12.99 -8.83 11.26
CA ASN A 184 14.35 -9.22 11.61
C ASN A 184 14.90 -10.15 10.52
N SER A 185 16.07 -9.85 10.05
CA SER A 185 16.82 -10.62 9.04
C SER A 185 18.17 -10.99 9.58
#